data_610e72d797f1ab000f4fae77f03415a2
#
_entry.id   610e72d797f1ab000f4fae77f03415a2
#
_cell.length_a   1.000
_cell.length_b   1.000
_cell.length_c   1.000
_cell.angle_alpha   90.00
_cell.angle_beta   90.00
_cell.angle_gamma   90.00
#
_symmetry.space_group_name_H-M   'P 1'
#
loop_
_entity.id
_entity.type
_entity.pdbx_description
1 polymer ?
#
loop_
_entity_poly.entity_id
_entity_poly.type
_entity_poly.pdbx_seq_one_letter_code
_entity_poly.pdbx_strand_id
1 'polypeptide(L)'
;MSPNSAHLSCVGRACVFGHGVLCALGHLRYYSTVIESPVIVPGIVRAKGKPVATLGITDLKAGLGVNINGKDCIVLEAQHVKPGKGNTYVRTKYKDIRTGRVNEQNFQQSAKFESVRMETREMQYLYSDGDNFWFMDNDSYEQIPVEVATVGDDAKWLKENDICLMQYANGVLYAVQPPMFIEVEITETEPGFKGDTVQSGTKPAVVETGATVQVPMFVNVGDRIKVDTREAKYISRV
;
A
#
# COMPACT_ATOMS: atom_id res chain seq x y z
N MET A 1 35.35 53.99 -31.66
CA MET A 1 35.51 54.18 -30.19
C MET A 1 35.21 52.88 -29.53
N SER A 2 36.24 52.19 -29.17
CA SER A 2 36.35 51.08 -28.27
C SER A 2 36.09 51.55 -26.81
N PRO A 3 36.20 50.68 -25.79
CA PRO A 3 36.18 49.21 -25.64
C PRO A 3 35.59 48.77 -24.27
N ASN A 4 35.84 47.55 -23.96
CA ASN A 4 36.09 46.90 -22.65
C ASN A 4 35.01 45.93 -22.20
N SER A 5 35.33 44.70 -22.22
CA SER A 5 36.24 43.83 -21.44
C SER A 5 35.67 43.45 -20.10
N ALA A 6 35.54 42.25 -19.87
CA ALA A 6 36.35 41.23 -19.19
C ALA A 6 35.55 40.68 -18.02
N HIS A 7 35.60 39.54 -17.52
CA HIS A 7 36.55 38.55 -17.05
C HIS A 7 35.74 37.32 -16.62
N LEU A 8 36.02 36.17 -17.10
CA LEU A 8 36.92 35.16 -16.53
C LEU A 8 36.58 34.71 -15.10
N SER A 9 36.30 33.46 -14.93
CA SER A 9 37.32 32.58 -14.43
C SER A 9 36.93 31.11 -14.52
N CYS A 10 37.77 30.46 -15.13
CA CYS A 10 38.08 29.08 -15.31
C CYS A 10 38.89 28.60 -14.08
N VAL A 11 38.70 27.40 -13.57
CA VAL A 11 39.71 26.54 -12.90
C VAL A 11 39.08 25.16 -12.87
N GLY A 12 39.55 24.19 -13.47
CA GLY A 12 40.77 23.51 -13.81
C GLY A 12 40.51 22.05 -13.49
N ARG A 13 40.88 21.09 -14.12
CA ARG A 13 42.10 20.61 -14.67
C ARG A 13 41.86 19.46 -15.65
N ALA A 14 42.32 19.61 -16.82
CA ALA A 14 42.60 18.56 -17.78
C ALA A 14 43.86 17.78 -17.36
N CYS A 15 43.91 16.52 -17.68
CA CYS A 15 45.17 15.86 -18.01
C CYS A 15 45.00 15.09 -19.30
N VAL A 16 45.73 15.55 -20.23
CA VAL A 16 46.00 15.05 -21.58
C VAL A 16 47.13 14.04 -21.49
N PHE A 17 47.16 13.08 -22.38
CA PHE A 17 48.26 12.43 -23.08
C PHE A 17 47.72 11.10 -23.63
N GLY A 18 47.78 10.71 -24.82
CA GLY A 18 48.56 11.12 -25.98
C GLY A 18 48.73 9.91 -26.89
N HIS A 19 48.67 10.10 -28.18
CA HIS A 19 49.17 9.23 -29.26
C HIS A 19 48.48 7.84 -29.41
N GLY A 20 47.78 7.56 -30.45
CA GLY A 20 48.16 7.53 -31.84
C GLY A 20 47.74 6.20 -32.46
N VAL A 21 47.29 6.23 -33.70
CA VAL A 21 47.37 5.17 -34.73
C VAL A 21 46.19 4.22 -34.93
N LEU A 22 45.49 4.55 -36.00
CA LEU A 22 44.98 3.76 -37.14
C LEU A 22 44.28 2.39 -36.92
N CYS A 23 43.07 2.37 -37.50
CA CYS A 23 42.57 1.39 -38.47
C CYS A 23 42.18 -0.01 -37.94
N ALA A 24 40.90 -0.27 -37.97
CA ALA A 24 40.34 -1.34 -38.81
C ALA A 24 38.83 -1.52 -38.57
N LEU A 25 38.15 -1.64 -39.66
CA LEU A 25 36.76 -2.04 -39.79
C LEU A 25 36.42 -3.30 -39.00
N GLY A 26 35.38 -3.20 -38.19
CA GLY A 26 34.79 -4.39 -37.53
C GLY A 26 33.44 -4.02 -36.95
N HIS A 27 32.39 -4.54 -37.53
CA HIS A 27 31.03 -4.49 -37.02
C HIS A 27 30.99 -4.96 -35.56
N LEU A 28 30.84 -4.05 -34.60
CA LEU A 28 30.49 -4.38 -33.23
C LEU A 28 29.12 -3.80 -32.94
N ARG A 29 28.15 -4.71 -32.83
CA ARG A 29 26.83 -4.48 -32.28
C ARG A 29 27.01 -3.90 -30.88
N TYR A 30 26.65 -2.65 -30.73
CA TYR A 30 26.56 -1.99 -29.43
C TYR A 30 25.36 -2.57 -28.68
N TYR A 31 25.60 -3.55 -27.82
CA TYR A 31 24.65 -3.90 -26.77
C TYR A 31 24.73 -2.81 -25.71
N SER A 32 23.80 -1.90 -25.76
CA SER A 32 23.56 -0.94 -24.71
C SER A 32 22.96 -1.69 -23.53
N THR A 33 23.81 -2.21 -22.64
CA THR A 33 23.40 -2.61 -21.31
C THR A 33 23.07 -1.34 -20.54
N VAL A 34 21.78 -1.02 -20.50
CA VAL A 34 21.26 -0.04 -19.54
C VAL A 34 21.50 -0.65 -18.15
N ILE A 35 22.56 -0.19 -17.52
CA ILE A 35 22.75 -0.44 -16.08
C ILE A 35 21.73 0.46 -15.38
N GLU A 36 20.57 -0.09 -15.07
CA GLU A 36 19.66 0.53 -14.12
C GLU A 36 20.39 0.66 -12.80
N SER A 37 20.84 1.84 -12.51
CA SER A 37 21.36 2.18 -11.19
C SER A 37 20.21 2.03 -10.20
N PRO A 38 20.36 1.26 -9.12
CA PRO A 38 19.33 1.22 -8.10
C PRO A 38 19.18 2.64 -7.52
N VAL A 39 17.99 3.19 -7.63
CA VAL A 39 17.63 4.43 -6.95
C VAL A 39 17.75 4.15 -5.46
N ILE A 40 18.85 4.61 -4.87
CA ILE A 40 19.05 4.60 -3.43
C ILE A 40 18.14 5.69 -2.87
N VAL A 41 16.98 5.29 -2.36
CA VAL A 41 16.12 6.17 -1.57
C VAL A 41 16.85 6.42 -0.24
N PRO A 42 17.31 7.67 0.04
CA PRO A 42 17.97 7.95 1.31
C PRO A 42 16.90 7.99 2.40
N GLY A 43 16.98 7.05 3.35
CA GLY A 43 16.10 7.06 4.53
C GLY A 43 15.73 5.70 5.11
N ILE A 44 16.06 4.59 4.45
CA ILE A 44 15.83 3.27 5.07
C ILE A 44 16.96 3.00 6.07
N VAL A 45 16.79 3.51 7.28
CA VAL A 45 17.56 3.03 8.43
C VAL A 45 17.17 1.58 8.64
N ARG A 46 18.02 0.65 8.21
CA ARG A 46 17.93 -0.76 8.62
C ARG A 46 18.00 -0.80 10.14
N ALA A 47 16.85 -0.81 10.80
CA ALA A 47 16.79 -1.12 12.21
C ALA A 47 17.45 -2.48 12.42
N LYS A 48 18.51 -2.54 13.22
CA LYS A 48 19.21 -3.75 13.61
C LYS A 48 18.17 -4.76 14.11
N GLY A 49 17.96 -5.83 13.34
CA GLY A 49 16.92 -6.81 13.58
C GLY A 49 17.06 -7.44 14.97
N LYS A 50 16.01 -7.33 15.76
CA LYS A 50 15.76 -8.29 16.82
C LYS A 50 15.68 -9.69 16.20
N PRO A 51 16.09 -10.75 16.91
CA PRO A 51 16.11 -12.10 16.35
C PRO A 51 14.70 -12.45 15.83
N VAL A 52 14.65 -12.85 14.56
CA VAL A 52 13.44 -13.35 13.91
C VAL A 52 13.00 -14.60 14.67
N ALA A 53 11.85 -14.56 15.31
CA ALA A 53 11.35 -15.72 16.04
C ALA A 53 10.95 -16.81 15.04
N THR A 54 11.46 -18.02 15.25
CA THR A 54 11.04 -19.18 14.48
C THR A 54 9.71 -19.70 15.03
N LEU A 55 8.69 -19.70 14.22
CA LEU A 55 7.35 -20.14 14.55
C LEU A 55 7.12 -21.58 14.09
N GLY A 56 6.49 -22.35 14.95
CA GLY A 56 5.96 -23.68 14.58
C GLY A 56 4.62 -23.54 13.86
N ILE A 57 4.19 -24.62 13.24
CA ILE A 57 2.91 -24.66 12.54
C ILE A 57 1.70 -24.45 13.47
N THR A 58 1.84 -24.80 14.74
CA THR A 58 0.79 -24.62 15.77
C THR A 58 0.58 -23.16 16.16
N ASP A 59 1.58 -22.33 15.89
CA ASP A 59 1.57 -20.90 16.25
C ASP A 59 0.96 -20.03 15.14
N LEU A 60 0.66 -20.62 13.97
CA LEU A 60 0.03 -19.93 12.86
C LEU A 60 -1.39 -19.49 13.21
N LYS A 61 -1.63 -18.19 13.21
CA LYS A 61 -2.94 -17.57 13.44
C LYS A 61 -3.24 -16.57 12.32
N ALA A 62 -4.52 -16.33 12.10
CA ALA A 62 -4.94 -15.26 11.19
C ALA A 62 -4.35 -13.90 11.62
N GLY A 63 -3.89 -13.11 10.67
CA GLY A 63 -3.26 -11.81 10.90
C GLY A 63 -1.76 -11.87 11.21
N LEU A 64 -1.16 -13.06 11.30
CA LEU A 64 0.28 -13.19 11.58
C LEU A 64 1.09 -13.03 10.29
N GLY A 65 2.16 -12.21 10.35
CA GLY A 65 3.15 -12.10 9.27
C GLY A 65 4.17 -13.24 9.37
N VAL A 66 4.35 -13.98 8.28
CA VAL A 66 5.29 -15.09 8.20
C VAL A 66 6.03 -15.07 6.87
N ASN A 67 7.29 -15.50 6.89
CA ASN A 67 8.06 -15.69 5.67
C ASN A 67 7.82 -17.11 5.15
N ILE A 68 7.29 -17.22 3.93
CA ILE A 68 7.03 -18.49 3.24
C ILE A 68 7.83 -18.49 1.95
N ASN A 69 8.79 -19.40 1.83
CA ASN A 69 9.64 -19.53 0.64
C ASN A 69 10.39 -18.23 0.25
N GLY A 70 10.83 -17.44 1.23
CA GLY A 70 11.53 -16.18 1.01
C GLY A 70 10.63 -14.99 0.67
N LYS A 71 9.31 -15.15 0.81
CA LYS A 71 8.31 -14.10 0.61
C LYS A 71 7.63 -13.77 1.91
N ASP A 72 7.47 -12.48 2.17
CA ASP A 72 6.73 -12.01 3.33
C ASP A 72 5.23 -12.11 3.03
N CYS A 73 4.51 -12.87 3.84
CA CYS A 73 3.11 -13.20 3.67
C CYS A 73 2.33 -12.96 4.95
N ILE A 74 1.05 -12.65 4.81
CA ILE A 74 0.11 -12.56 5.94
C ILE A 74 -0.79 -13.77 5.90
N VAL A 75 -0.90 -14.46 7.03
CA VAL A 75 -1.82 -15.58 7.20
C VAL A 75 -3.24 -15.04 7.31
N LEU A 76 -4.10 -15.43 6.38
CA LEU A 76 -5.54 -15.10 6.41
C LEU A 76 -6.31 -16.12 7.23
N GLU A 77 -5.99 -17.39 7.05
CA GLU A 77 -6.67 -18.50 7.71
C GLU A 77 -5.71 -19.68 7.90
N ALA A 78 -5.78 -20.32 9.05
CA ALA A 78 -5.02 -21.53 9.36
C ALA A 78 -5.96 -22.58 9.97
N GLN A 79 -6.22 -23.65 9.21
CA GLN A 79 -7.09 -24.75 9.62
C GLN A 79 -6.26 -25.99 9.93
N HIS A 80 -6.34 -26.47 11.18
CA HIS A 80 -5.69 -27.71 11.59
C HIS A 80 -6.54 -28.91 11.19
N VAL A 81 -6.02 -29.72 10.28
CA VAL A 81 -6.69 -30.93 9.81
C VAL A 81 -6.02 -32.17 10.42
N LYS A 82 -6.79 -32.93 11.18
CA LYS A 82 -6.37 -34.21 11.77
C LYS A 82 -7.10 -35.33 11.04
N PRO A 83 -6.54 -35.91 9.99
CA PRO A 83 -7.17 -37.05 9.31
C PRO A 83 -7.16 -38.26 10.21
N GLY A 84 -8.21 -39.08 10.16
CA GLY A 84 -8.30 -40.31 10.98
C GLY A 84 -7.19 -41.33 10.68
N LYS A 85 -6.61 -41.30 9.49
CA LYS A 85 -5.42 -42.04 9.09
C LYS A 85 -4.47 -41.09 8.34
N GLY A 86 -3.25 -40.92 8.83
CA GLY A 86 -2.23 -40.07 8.22
C GLY A 86 -1.70 -38.97 9.14
N ASN A 87 -0.72 -38.21 8.63
CA ASN A 87 -0.08 -37.13 9.37
C ASN A 87 -0.99 -35.90 9.46
N THR A 88 -0.99 -35.24 10.60
CA THR A 88 -1.64 -33.95 10.77
C THR A 88 -0.99 -32.89 9.89
N TYR A 89 -1.79 -32.10 9.21
CA TYR A 89 -1.34 -30.95 8.44
C TYR A 89 -2.20 -29.73 8.73
N VAL A 90 -1.64 -28.56 8.42
CA VAL A 90 -2.38 -27.29 8.51
C VAL A 90 -2.57 -26.74 7.11
N ARG A 91 -3.82 -26.52 6.76
CA ARG A 91 -4.23 -25.83 5.56
C ARG A 91 -4.19 -24.36 5.82
N THR A 92 -3.31 -23.65 5.13
CA THR A 92 -3.06 -22.23 5.38
C THR A 92 -3.37 -21.43 4.13
N LYS A 93 -4.26 -20.44 4.26
CA LYS A 93 -4.45 -19.39 3.27
C LYS A 93 -3.62 -18.19 3.66
N TYR A 94 -2.82 -17.70 2.76
CA TYR A 94 -1.95 -16.56 3.00
C TYR A 94 -1.95 -15.61 1.81
N LYS A 95 -1.78 -14.31 2.11
CA LYS A 95 -1.66 -13.24 1.13
C LYS A 95 -0.19 -12.82 1.06
N ASP A 96 0.38 -12.85 -0.13
CA ASP A 96 1.72 -12.29 -0.39
C ASP A 96 1.64 -10.77 -0.28
N ILE A 97 2.49 -10.18 0.57
CA ILE A 97 2.49 -8.75 0.87
C ILE A 97 2.84 -7.91 -0.37
N ARG A 98 3.76 -8.39 -1.22
CA ARG A 98 4.23 -7.64 -2.39
C ARG A 98 3.27 -7.72 -3.57
N THR A 99 2.72 -8.92 -3.82
CA THR A 99 1.90 -9.16 -5.02
C THR A 99 0.40 -9.06 -4.75
N GLY A 100 0.00 -9.00 -3.47
CA GLY A 100 -1.41 -9.01 -3.06
C GLY A 100 -2.13 -10.33 -3.33
N ARG A 101 -1.47 -11.33 -3.91
CA ARG A 101 -2.08 -12.61 -4.30
C ARG A 101 -2.35 -13.49 -3.09
N VAL A 102 -3.54 -14.07 -3.08
CA VAL A 102 -3.92 -15.06 -2.07
C VAL A 102 -3.57 -16.44 -2.59
N ASN A 103 -2.82 -17.19 -1.79
CA ASN A 103 -2.42 -18.55 -2.06
C ASN A 103 -2.90 -19.46 -0.92
N GLU A 104 -3.10 -20.73 -1.25
CA GLU A 104 -3.45 -21.74 -0.28
C GLU A 104 -2.46 -22.90 -0.36
N GLN A 105 -1.92 -23.32 0.79
CA GLN A 105 -0.95 -24.41 0.86
C GLN A 105 -1.13 -25.23 2.13
N ASN A 106 -0.87 -26.52 2.02
CA ASN A 106 -0.88 -27.44 3.14
C ASN A 106 0.55 -27.61 3.69
N PHE A 107 0.75 -27.34 4.96
CA PHE A 107 2.02 -27.52 5.63
C PHE A 107 1.98 -28.70 6.59
N GLN A 108 3.06 -29.46 6.63
CA GLN A 108 3.23 -30.58 7.56
C GLN A 108 3.67 -30.07 8.94
N GLN A 109 3.45 -30.85 9.98
CA GLN A 109 3.76 -30.48 11.36
C GLN A 109 5.24 -30.13 11.62
N SER A 110 6.15 -30.55 10.77
CA SER A 110 7.58 -30.22 10.84
C SER A 110 7.96 -28.87 10.24
N ALA A 111 7.03 -28.18 9.57
CA ALA A 111 7.30 -26.91 8.93
C ALA A 111 7.61 -25.83 9.99
N LYS A 112 8.64 -25.03 9.71
CA LYS A 112 9.05 -23.88 10.51
C LYS A 112 9.01 -22.63 9.66
N PHE A 113 8.57 -21.54 10.24
CA PHE A 113 8.41 -20.25 9.59
C PHE A 113 9.18 -19.19 10.36
N GLU A 114 9.68 -18.21 9.66
CA GLU A 114 10.24 -17.01 10.26
C GLU A 114 9.13 -15.97 10.43
N SER A 115 9.04 -15.37 11.62
CA SER A 115 8.06 -14.32 11.85
C SER A 115 8.46 -13.04 11.14
N VAL A 116 7.50 -12.40 10.48
CA VAL A 116 7.64 -11.07 9.90
C VAL A 116 7.15 -10.06 10.92
N ARG A 117 7.94 -9.02 11.16
CA ARG A 117 7.55 -7.94 12.07
C ARG A 117 6.50 -7.07 11.41
N MET A 118 5.31 -7.08 11.99
CA MET A 118 4.22 -6.22 11.59
C MET A 118 4.18 -4.99 12.49
N GLU A 119 4.13 -3.81 11.87
CA GLU A 119 3.99 -2.53 12.58
C GLU A 119 2.82 -1.77 11.98
N THR A 120 2.07 -1.11 12.83
CA THR A 120 1.00 -0.20 12.41
C THR A 120 1.33 1.18 12.94
N ARG A 121 1.22 2.20 12.08
CA ARG A 121 1.42 3.61 12.43
C ARG A 121 0.21 4.42 12.02
N GLU A 122 -0.13 5.39 12.85
CA GLU A 122 -1.19 6.34 12.57
C GLU A 122 -0.60 7.52 11.79
N MET A 123 -1.17 7.79 10.62
CA MET A 123 -0.76 8.91 9.79
C MET A 123 -1.99 9.68 9.30
N GLN A 124 -1.84 10.98 9.21
CA GLN A 124 -2.88 11.86 8.68
C GLN A 124 -2.79 11.93 7.17
N TYR A 125 -3.91 11.72 6.49
CA TYR A 125 -3.99 11.94 5.06
C TYR A 125 -4.07 13.44 4.77
N LEU A 126 -3.25 13.93 3.85
CA LEU A 126 -3.18 15.34 3.47
C LEU A 126 -3.93 15.60 2.16
N TYR A 127 -3.39 15.08 1.05
CA TYR A 127 -3.93 15.30 -0.29
C TYR A 127 -3.42 14.23 -1.26
N SER A 128 -3.99 14.24 -2.47
CA SER A 128 -3.50 13.45 -3.61
C SER A 128 -2.96 14.37 -4.70
N ASP A 129 -1.84 13.99 -5.30
CA ASP A 129 -1.29 14.68 -6.48
C ASP A 129 -1.65 13.97 -7.80
N GLY A 130 -2.46 12.90 -7.74
CA GLY A 130 -2.90 12.09 -8.87
C GLY A 130 -2.12 10.78 -8.99
N ASP A 131 -0.83 10.79 -8.78
CA ASP A 131 0.03 9.60 -8.82
C ASP A 131 0.26 9.01 -7.43
N ASN A 132 0.27 9.86 -6.40
CA ASN A 132 0.51 9.49 -5.02
C ASN A 132 -0.49 10.13 -4.06
N PHE A 133 -0.70 9.46 -2.95
CA PHE A 133 -1.38 9.98 -1.76
C PHE A 133 -0.33 10.42 -0.75
N TRP A 134 -0.45 11.63 -0.23
CA TRP A 134 0.47 12.20 0.75
C TRP A 134 -0.08 12.03 2.16
N PHE A 135 0.72 11.42 3.01
CA PHE A 135 0.40 11.21 4.43
C PHE A 135 1.46 11.85 5.29
N MET A 136 1.05 12.35 6.44
CA MET A 136 1.92 12.97 7.44
C MET A 136 1.90 12.16 8.72
N ASP A 137 3.07 11.84 9.23
CA ASP A 137 3.24 11.25 10.54
C ASP A 137 2.94 12.30 11.62
N ASN A 138 2.06 11.98 12.56
CA ASN A 138 1.65 12.91 13.61
C ASN A 138 2.75 13.18 14.65
N ASP A 139 3.74 12.29 14.78
CA ASP A 139 4.82 12.42 15.73
C ASP A 139 6.03 13.15 15.15
N SER A 140 6.45 12.78 13.93
CA SER A 140 7.65 13.35 13.28
C SER A 140 7.34 14.47 12.31
N TYR A 141 6.09 14.65 11.91
CA TYR A 141 5.63 15.58 10.86
C TYR A 141 6.28 15.35 9.50
N GLU A 142 6.86 14.16 9.31
CA GLU A 142 7.36 13.75 7.99
C GLU A 142 6.22 13.45 7.04
N GLN A 143 6.33 13.95 5.82
CA GLN A 143 5.38 13.65 4.75
C GLN A 143 5.91 12.51 3.89
N ILE A 144 5.10 11.50 3.69
CA ILE A 144 5.45 10.29 2.96
C ILE A 144 4.49 10.12 1.78
N PRO A 145 5.01 10.06 0.53
CA PRO A 145 4.19 9.71 -0.62
C PRO A 145 3.94 8.21 -0.66
N VAL A 146 2.70 7.82 -0.95
CA VAL A 146 2.26 6.44 -1.12
C VAL A 146 1.62 6.28 -2.47
N GLU A 147 2.10 5.33 -3.26
CA GLU A 147 1.56 5.05 -4.59
C GLU A 147 0.09 4.63 -4.54
N VAL A 148 -0.69 5.08 -5.52
CA VAL A 148 -2.11 4.74 -5.67
C VAL A 148 -2.34 3.22 -5.67
N ALA A 149 -1.41 2.46 -6.26
CA ALA A 149 -1.47 0.99 -6.30
C ALA A 149 -1.42 0.33 -4.91
N THR A 150 -0.74 0.96 -3.94
CA THR A 150 -0.63 0.45 -2.56
C THR A 150 -1.91 0.73 -1.75
N VAL A 151 -2.56 1.86 -2.00
CA VAL A 151 -3.83 2.23 -1.36
C VAL A 151 -4.99 1.42 -1.95
N GLY A 152 -5.00 1.24 -3.28
CA GLY A 152 -5.99 0.42 -3.98
C GLY A 152 -7.42 0.96 -3.84
N ASP A 153 -8.39 0.06 -3.57
CA ASP A 153 -9.81 0.39 -3.46
C ASP A 153 -10.16 1.25 -2.24
N ASP A 154 -9.30 1.31 -1.25
CA ASP A 154 -9.50 2.09 -0.03
C ASP A 154 -9.32 3.60 -0.28
N ALA A 155 -8.73 3.98 -1.44
CA ALA A 155 -8.57 5.37 -1.87
C ALA A 155 -9.87 6.18 -1.87
N LYS A 156 -10.99 5.53 -2.20
CA LYS A 156 -12.33 6.16 -2.24
C LYS A 156 -12.90 6.51 -0.86
N TRP A 157 -12.23 6.09 0.22
CA TRP A 157 -12.63 6.37 1.60
C TRP A 157 -11.71 7.35 2.30
N LEU A 158 -10.66 7.84 1.60
CA LEU A 158 -9.74 8.81 2.14
C LEU A 158 -10.36 10.20 2.08
N LYS A 159 -10.46 10.84 3.23
CA LYS A 159 -10.85 12.24 3.38
C LYS A 159 -9.69 13.03 3.96
N GLU A 160 -9.51 14.25 3.48
CA GLU A 160 -8.46 15.16 3.98
C GLU A 160 -8.55 15.33 5.48
N ASN A 161 -7.39 15.27 6.14
CA ASN A 161 -7.19 15.34 7.58
C ASN A 161 -7.66 14.15 8.40
N ASP A 162 -8.13 13.07 7.77
CA ASP A 162 -8.47 11.84 8.49
C ASP A 162 -7.20 11.06 8.87
N ILE A 163 -7.27 10.38 10.02
CA ILE A 163 -6.20 9.53 10.52
C ILE A 163 -6.37 8.14 9.94
N CYS A 164 -5.37 7.71 9.16
CA CYS A 164 -5.31 6.40 8.54
C CYS A 164 -4.27 5.52 9.23
N LEU A 165 -4.49 4.20 9.18
CA LEU A 165 -3.55 3.21 9.71
C LEU A 165 -2.66 2.69 8.60
N MET A 166 -1.39 3.02 8.68
CA MET A 166 -0.34 2.52 7.79
C MET A 166 0.19 1.20 8.32
N GLN A 167 0.16 0.16 7.50
CA GLN A 167 0.60 -1.18 7.88
C GLN A 167 1.94 -1.50 7.21
N TYR A 168 2.94 -1.77 8.04
CA TYR A 168 4.29 -2.10 7.62
C TYR A 168 4.63 -3.55 7.93
N ALA A 169 5.34 -4.20 7.00
CA ALA A 169 5.92 -5.52 7.17
C ALA A 169 7.44 -5.41 7.00
N ASN A 170 8.22 -5.74 8.01
CA ASN A 170 9.68 -5.56 8.03
C ASN A 170 10.14 -4.16 7.61
N GLY A 171 9.34 -3.13 7.92
CA GLY A 171 9.62 -1.73 7.56
C GLY A 171 9.20 -1.33 6.14
N VAL A 172 8.55 -2.22 5.38
CA VAL A 172 8.00 -1.92 4.06
C VAL A 172 6.49 -1.71 4.20
N LEU A 173 5.98 -0.57 3.72
CA LEU A 173 4.55 -0.29 3.66
C LEU A 173 3.88 -1.24 2.66
N TYR A 174 2.78 -1.87 3.06
CA TYR A 174 2.05 -2.79 2.19
C TYR A 174 0.55 -2.53 2.10
N ALA A 175 -0.03 -1.81 3.07
CA ALA A 175 -1.42 -1.44 3.05
C ALA A 175 -1.66 -0.15 3.82
N VAL A 176 -2.65 0.60 3.37
CA VAL A 176 -3.20 1.78 4.04
C VAL A 176 -4.65 1.46 4.37
N GLN A 177 -5.03 1.62 5.61
CA GLN A 177 -6.40 1.36 6.05
C GLN A 177 -7.03 2.69 6.49
N PRO A 178 -8.11 3.12 5.84
CA PRO A 178 -8.86 4.30 6.26
C PRO A 178 -9.51 4.07 7.63
N PRO A 179 -9.98 5.10 8.31
CA PRO A 179 -10.73 4.95 9.55
C PRO A 179 -11.98 4.08 9.31
N MET A 180 -12.37 3.30 10.33
CA MET A 180 -13.52 2.40 10.24
C MET A 180 -14.82 3.12 9.90
N PHE A 181 -14.98 4.34 10.40
CA PHE A 181 -16.16 5.16 10.23
C PHE A 181 -15.74 6.52 9.74
N ILE A 182 -16.39 6.96 8.68
CA ILE A 182 -16.19 8.30 8.12
C ILE A 182 -17.53 9.05 8.08
N GLU A 183 -17.45 10.36 8.20
CA GLU A 183 -18.58 11.26 8.04
C GLU A 183 -18.45 11.95 6.69
N VAL A 184 -19.38 11.66 5.80
CA VAL A 184 -19.35 12.14 4.40
C VAL A 184 -20.69 12.75 4.03
N GLU A 185 -20.64 13.71 3.12
CA GLU A 185 -21.82 14.36 2.56
C GLU A 185 -22.26 13.65 1.27
N ILE A 186 -23.56 13.53 1.07
CA ILE A 186 -24.12 12.96 -0.15
C ILE A 186 -24.14 14.02 -1.23
N THR A 187 -23.45 13.73 -2.34
CA THR A 187 -23.40 14.61 -3.52
C THR A 187 -24.51 14.27 -4.50
N GLU A 188 -24.80 12.99 -4.71
CA GLU A 188 -25.81 12.53 -5.67
C GLU A 188 -26.62 11.37 -5.09
N THR A 189 -27.92 11.39 -5.30
CA THR A 189 -28.80 10.25 -5.00
C THR A 189 -30.07 10.34 -5.83
N GLU A 190 -30.64 9.20 -6.14
CA GLU A 190 -31.93 9.15 -6.82
C GLU A 190 -33.06 9.69 -5.93
N PRO A 191 -34.04 10.40 -6.52
CA PRO A 191 -35.23 10.83 -5.77
C PRO A 191 -36.00 9.58 -5.29
N GLY A 192 -36.29 9.53 -4.00
CA GLY A 192 -37.10 8.45 -3.42
C GLY A 192 -38.54 8.55 -3.88
N PHE A 193 -38.99 7.63 -4.74
CA PHE A 193 -40.40 7.55 -5.13
C PHE A 193 -41.19 6.91 -3.99
N LYS A 194 -42.17 7.66 -3.46
CA LYS A 194 -43.20 7.13 -2.56
C LYS A 194 -44.18 6.28 -3.36
N GLY A 195 -43.91 5.02 -3.61
CA GLY A 195 -44.85 4.25 -4.42
C GLY A 195 -44.67 2.73 -4.38
N ASP A 196 -43.51 2.22 -4.05
CA ASP A 196 -43.30 0.77 -4.01
C ASP A 196 -42.91 0.28 -2.64
N THR A 197 -43.88 -0.39 -2.07
CA THR A 197 -43.81 -1.39 -0.99
C THR A 197 -42.75 -1.21 0.08
N VAL A 198 -43.17 -0.52 1.15
CA VAL A 198 -43.11 -0.98 2.53
C VAL A 198 -41.93 -1.88 2.89
N GLN A 199 -41.07 -1.30 3.74
CA GLN A 199 -40.04 -1.97 4.54
C GLN A 199 -38.75 -2.31 3.79
N SER A 200 -37.75 -1.46 4.02
CA SER A 200 -36.34 -1.59 3.67
C SER A 200 -35.90 -1.24 2.24
N GLY A 201 -36.56 -0.34 1.56
CA GLY A 201 -36.00 0.20 0.32
C GLY A 201 -34.71 0.97 0.61
N THR A 202 -33.60 0.53 0.04
CA THR A 202 -32.35 1.28 -0.03
C THR A 202 -32.17 1.84 -1.44
N LYS A 203 -31.50 2.97 -1.55
CA LYS A 203 -31.13 3.58 -2.85
C LYS A 203 -29.63 3.82 -2.90
N PRO A 204 -29.04 3.79 -4.09
CA PRO A 204 -27.64 4.15 -4.25
C PRO A 204 -27.47 5.67 -4.06
N ALA A 205 -26.44 6.05 -3.33
CA ALA A 205 -26.02 7.43 -3.16
C ALA A 205 -24.51 7.53 -3.38
N VAL A 206 -24.10 8.58 -4.06
CA VAL A 206 -22.68 8.94 -4.25
C VAL A 206 -22.34 9.96 -3.18
N VAL A 207 -21.22 9.72 -2.49
CA VAL A 207 -20.71 10.61 -1.45
C VAL A 207 -19.57 11.49 -1.98
N GLU A 208 -19.20 12.53 -1.26
CA GLU A 208 -18.17 13.52 -1.64
C GLU A 208 -16.83 12.90 -2.06
N THR A 209 -16.49 11.72 -1.54
CA THR A 209 -15.27 10.97 -1.87
C THR A 209 -15.39 10.14 -3.15
N GLY A 210 -16.55 10.17 -3.84
CA GLY A 210 -16.82 9.40 -5.05
C GLY A 210 -17.23 7.94 -4.81
N ALA A 211 -17.34 7.50 -3.56
CA ALA A 211 -17.81 6.16 -3.24
C ALA A 211 -19.33 6.05 -3.37
N THR A 212 -19.81 4.87 -3.76
CA THR A 212 -21.25 4.59 -3.82
C THR A 212 -21.67 3.77 -2.62
N VAL A 213 -22.67 4.24 -1.87
CA VAL A 213 -23.19 3.61 -0.66
C VAL A 213 -24.68 3.38 -0.77
N GLN A 214 -25.17 2.27 -0.23
CA GLN A 214 -26.60 2.01 -0.14
C GLN A 214 -27.18 2.72 1.09
N VAL A 215 -28.09 3.70 0.85
CA VAL A 215 -28.71 4.50 1.90
C VAL A 215 -30.20 4.27 1.96
N PRO A 216 -30.85 4.51 3.10
CA PRO A 216 -32.32 4.47 3.20
C PRO A 216 -32.98 5.53 2.33
N MET A 217 -34.24 5.32 1.93
CA MET A 217 -34.99 6.17 1.04
C MET A 217 -35.21 7.61 1.54
N PHE A 218 -35.15 7.83 2.86
CA PHE A 218 -35.38 9.14 3.47
C PHE A 218 -34.19 10.10 3.39
N VAL A 219 -33.00 9.59 3.01
CA VAL A 219 -31.77 10.36 2.94
C VAL A 219 -31.75 11.15 1.62
N ASN A 220 -31.35 12.43 1.65
CA ASN A 220 -31.34 13.35 0.53
C ASN A 220 -29.92 13.84 0.22
N VAL A 221 -29.76 14.47 -0.95
CA VAL A 221 -28.55 15.20 -1.31
C VAL A 221 -28.30 16.31 -0.29
N GLY A 222 -27.04 16.46 0.14
CA GLY A 222 -26.62 17.41 1.19
C GLY A 222 -26.73 16.88 2.61
N ASP A 223 -27.28 15.67 2.82
CA ASP A 223 -27.28 15.05 4.14
C ASP A 223 -25.90 14.50 4.48
N ARG A 224 -25.44 14.70 5.72
CA ARG A 224 -24.22 14.06 6.25
C ARG A 224 -24.58 12.72 6.85
N ILE A 225 -23.84 11.71 6.43
CA ILE A 225 -24.03 10.35 6.86
C ILE A 225 -22.73 9.77 7.42
N LYS A 226 -22.89 8.87 8.39
CA LYS A 226 -21.82 8.04 8.91
C LYS A 226 -21.84 6.69 8.21
N VAL A 227 -20.69 6.32 7.61
CA VAL A 227 -20.52 5.12 6.80
C VAL A 227 -19.46 4.24 7.41
N ASP A 228 -19.68 2.92 7.39
CA ASP A 228 -18.65 1.91 7.66
C ASP A 228 -17.86 1.68 6.36
N THR A 229 -16.57 1.96 6.39
CA THR A 229 -15.69 1.89 5.22
C THR A 229 -15.40 0.45 4.77
N ARG A 230 -15.52 -0.56 5.67
CA ARG A 230 -15.23 -1.96 5.36
C ARG A 230 -16.34 -2.61 4.55
N GLU A 231 -17.61 -2.33 4.95
CA GLU A 231 -18.79 -2.93 4.33
C GLU A 231 -19.47 -1.97 3.34
N ALA A 232 -18.95 -0.73 3.22
CA ALA A 232 -19.58 0.35 2.45
C ALA A 232 -21.04 0.54 2.85
N LYS A 233 -21.33 0.51 4.16
CA LYS A 233 -22.68 0.46 4.68
C LYS A 233 -23.05 1.73 5.45
N TYR A 234 -24.22 2.25 5.18
CA TYR A 234 -24.82 3.33 5.97
C TYR A 234 -25.06 2.90 7.42
N ILE A 235 -24.69 3.73 8.38
CA ILE A 235 -24.92 3.50 9.82
C ILE A 235 -25.98 4.46 10.34
N SER A 236 -25.74 5.75 10.21
CA SER A 236 -26.62 6.78 10.74
C SER A 236 -26.47 8.11 9.98
N ARG A 237 -27.46 8.93 10.10
CA ARG A 237 -27.38 10.35 9.72
C ARG A 237 -26.76 11.13 10.89
N VAL A 238 -25.88 12.07 10.57
CA VAL A 238 -25.22 12.97 11.55
C VAL A 238 -26.00 14.26 11.65
#